data_c50b6b87379b899abc6ccbf178d76efc
#
_entry.id   c50b6b87379b899abc6ccbf178d76efc
#
_cell.length_a   1.000
_cell.length_b   1.000
_cell.length_c   1.000
_cell.angle_alpha   90.00
_cell.angle_beta   90.00
_cell.angle_gamma   90.00
#
_symmetry.space_group_name_H-M   'P 1'
#
loop_
_entity.id
_entity.type
_entity.pdbx_description
1 polymer ?
#
loop_
_entity_poly.entity_id
_entity_poly.type
_entity_poly.pdbx_seq_one_letter_code
_entity_poly.pdbx_strand_id
1 'polypeptide(L)'
;MLNHISHSQPVLDYVASLKVPVIVGPIYEAPKEDERYDAVYSLPAQLYKRGVKIVFASYSAHDVRNLPYQAGFATAFGLPYDEALKAITINAAEIWGVGDQLGSLDAGKTANVVVANGDPLDVKTDVKQVFIQGRAIPMTDRQTQLRDEYSK
;
A
#
# COMPACT_ATOMS: atom_id res chain seq x y z
N MET A 1 0.52 17.19 -2.84
CA MET A 1 0.85 15.90 -2.17
C MET A 1 1.81 16.16 -1.02
N LEU A 2 1.56 15.57 0.14
CA LEU A 2 2.39 15.70 1.35
C LEU A 2 2.92 14.33 1.75
N ASN A 3 4.06 14.30 2.43
CA ASN A 3 4.66 13.10 3.00
C ASN A 3 5.28 13.39 4.37
N HIS A 4 5.55 12.37 5.17
CA HIS A 4 6.19 12.46 6.49
C HIS A 4 5.52 13.48 7.42
N ILE A 5 4.19 13.45 7.53
CA ILE A 5 3.45 14.36 8.41
C ILE A 5 3.48 13.87 9.87
N SER A 6 3.43 14.82 10.80
CA SER A 6 3.29 14.55 12.24
C SER A 6 1.91 13.99 12.60
N HIS A 7 1.87 13.16 13.64
CA HIS A 7 0.63 12.55 14.16
C HIS A 7 -0.18 13.46 15.08
N SER A 8 0.27 14.68 15.36
CA SER A 8 -0.46 15.59 16.25
C SER A 8 -1.79 16.02 15.62
N GLN A 9 -2.86 16.05 16.42
CA GLN A 9 -4.22 16.35 15.94
C GLN A 9 -4.32 17.70 15.21
N PRO A 10 -3.71 18.82 15.71
CA PRO A 10 -3.73 20.10 15.00
C PRO A 10 -3.09 20.03 13.61
N VAL A 11 -2.03 19.22 13.45
CA VAL A 11 -1.39 19.05 12.13
C VAL A 11 -2.30 18.27 11.20
N LEU A 12 -2.97 17.22 11.68
CA LEU A 12 -3.89 16.42 10.86
C LEU A 12 -5.09 17.26 10.38
N ASP A 13 -5.64 18.10 11.23
CA ASP A 13 -6.75 18.98 10.88
C ASP A 13 -6.30 20.06 9.85
N TYR A 14 -5.11 20.61 10.02
CA TYR A 14 -4.51 21.50 9.03
C TYR A 14 -4.29 20.82 7.69
N VAL A 15 -3.68 19.64 7.68
CA VAL A 15 -3.47 18.85 6.46
C VAL A 15 -4.78 18.55 5.74
N ALA A 16 -5.82 18.18 6.48
CA ALA A 16 -7.14 17.93 5.92
C ALA A 16 -7.74 19.19 5.27
N SER A 17 -7.51 20.36 5.87
CA SER A 17 -7.99 21.65 5.30
C SER A 17 -7.36 21.99 3.95
N LEU A 18 -6.15 21.50 3.69
CA LEU A 18 -5.44 21.71 2.42
C LEU A 18 -6.04 20.92 1.25
N LYS A 19 -6.86 19.91 1.51
CA LYS A 19 -7.48 19.02 0.49
C LYS A 19 -6.47 18.42 -0.50
N VAL A 20 -5.25 18.13 -0.03
CA VAL A 20 -4.19 17.49 -0.82
C VAL A 20 -4.01 16.04 -0.39
N PRO A 21 -3.67 15.13 -1.31
CA PRO A 21 -3.39 13.76 -0.95
C PRO A 21 -2.10 13.65 -0.13
N VAL A 22 -2.06 12.62 0.72
CA VAL A 22 -0.94 12.35 1.62
C VAL A 22 -0.35 10.97 1.32
N ILE A 23 0.98 10.91 1.19
CA ILE A 23 1.71 9.65 1.18
C ILE A 23 2.07 9.30 2.63
N VAL A 24 1.64 8.14 3.08
CA VAL A 24 1.90 7.59 4.41
C VAL A 24 2.86 6.40 4.32
N GLY A 25 3.71 6.25 5.32
CA GLY A 25 4.65 5.13 5.45
C GLY A 25 6.09 5.60 5.68
N PRO A 26 7.00 4.66 5.93
CA PRO A 26 6.66 3.27 6.28
C PRO A 26 5.91 3.23 7.62
N ILE A 27 4.93 2.32 7.77
CA ILE A 27 4.20 2.20 9.03
C ILE A 27 4.79 1.16 9.98
N TYR A 28 5.82 0.41 9.56
CA TYR A 28 6.55 -0.53 10.40
C TYR A 28 7.71 0.17 11.14
N GLU A 29 7.40 1.31 11.72
CA GLU A 29 8.33 2.06 12.54
C GLU A 29 7.88 2.04 13.99
N ALA A 30 8.85 2.03 14.91
CA ALA A 30 8.55 2.22 16.32
C ALA A 30 8.09 3.67 16.56
N PRO A 31 7.10 3.89 17.43
CA PRO A 31 6.72 5.23 17.83
C PRO A 31 7.92 5.93 18.54
N LYS A 32 7.96 7.25 18.46
CA LYS A 32 8.95 8.03 19.21
C LYS A 32 8.65 7.98 20.71
N GLU A 33 9.64 8.37 21.51
CA GLU A 33 9.61 8.21 22.97
C GLU A 33 8.36 8.81 23.65
N ASP A 34 7.83 9.92 23.12
CA ASP A 34 6.66 10.61 23.65
C ASP A 34 5.34 10.33 22.85
N GLU A 35 5.38 9.41 21.89
CA GLU A 35 4.22 9.10 21.07
C GLU A 35 3.46 7.88 21.59
N ARG A 36 2.15 7.85 21.37
CA ARG A 36 1.35 6.63 21.61
C ARG A 36 1.90 5.49 20.76
N TYR A 37 1.88 4.28 21.31
CA TYR A 37 2.38 3.07 20.62
C TYR A 37 1.72 2.82 19.25
N ASP A 38 0.49 3.30 19.07
CA ASP A 38 -0.31 3.11 17.85
C ASP A 38 -0.33 4.35 16.93
N ALA A 39 0.45 5.38 17.23
CA ALA A 39 0.41 6.65 16.52
C ALA A 39 0.66 6.48 15.02
N VAL A 40 1.72 5.76 14.66
CA VAL A 40 2.09 5.49 13.25
C VAL A 40 1.03 4.62 12.57
N TYR A 41 0.56 3.60 13.25
CA TYR A 41 -0.36 2.59 12.71
C TYR A 41 -1.77 3.15 12.49
N SER A 42 -2.23 4.03 13.36
CA SER A 42 -3.55 4.65 13.30
C SER A 42 -3.60 5.89 12.37
N LEU A 43 -2.45 6.45 12.00
CA LEU A 43 -2.36 7.65 11.15
C LEU A 43 -3.16 7.54 9.84
N PRO A 44 -3.07 6.43 9.06
CA PRO A 44 -3.86 6.29 7.83
C PRO A 44 -5.36 6.41 8.07
N ALA A 45 -5.87 5.75 9.12
CA ALA A 45 -7.28 5.81 9.49
C ALA A 45 -7.72 7.20 9.96
N GLN A 46 -6.85 7.92 10.67
CA GLN A 46 -7.13 9.27 11.13
C GLN A 46 -7.22 10.28 9.98
N LEU A 47 -6.35 10.14 8.97
CA LEU A 47 -6.37 10.95 7.75
C LEU A 47 -7.62 10.65 6.93
N TYR A 48 -7.92 9.36 6.72
CA TYR A 48 -9.12 8.94 6.00
C TYR A 48 -10.41 9.50 6.63
N LYS A 49 -10.57 9.41 7.96
CA LYS A 49 -11.72 9.95 8.68
C LYS A 49 -11.91 11.46 8.50
N ARG A 50 -10.86 12.17 8.11
CA ARG A 50 -10.86 13.60 7.78
C ARG A 50 -11.05 13.88 6.30
N GLY A 51 -11.33 12.86 5.49
CA GLY A 51 -11.55 12.97 4.06
C GLY A 51 -10.26 13.18 3.24
N VAL A 52 -9.11 12.88 3.81
CA VAL A 52 -7.82 12.96 3.11
C VAL A 52 -7.61 11.69 2.28
N LYS A 53 -7.33 11.84 0.98
CA LYS A 53 -6.89 10.74 0.12
C LYS A 53 -5.49 10.31 0.52
N ILE A 54 -5.33 9.02 0.84
CA ILE A 54 -4.05 8.46 1.26
C ILE A 54 -3.49 7.49 0.24
N VAL A 55 -2.16 7.36 0.23
CA VAL A 55 -1.39 6.37 -0.52
C VAL A 55 -0.29 5.84 0.39
N PHE A 56 -0.02 4.55 0.33
CA PHE A 56 1.11 3.97 1.04
C PHE A 56 2.40 4.02 0.20
N ALA A 57 3.52 4.28 0.86
CA ALA A 57 4.85 4.12 0.30
C ALA A 57 5.80 3.47 1.30
N SER A 58 6.68 2.62 0.81
CA SER A 58 7.70 1.97 1.64
C SER A 58 8.95 2.82 1.84
N TYR A 59 9.17 3.82 0.98
CA TYR A 59 10.39 4.65 0.90
C TYR A 59 11.71 3.84 0.82
N SER A 60 11.61 2.54 0.56
CA SER A 60 12.73 1.61 0.53
C SER A 60 12.50 0.56 -0.54
N ALA A 61 13.47 0.38 -1.43
CA ALA A 61 13.44 -0.68 -2.43
C ALA A 61 13.45 -2.09 -1.78
N HIS A 62 14.00 -2.19 -0.56
CA HIS A 62 14.05 -3.43 0.22
C HIS A 62 12.68 -3.83 0.74
N ASP A 63 11.87 -2.84 1.14
CA ASP A 63 10.61 -3.04 1.85
C ASP A 63 9.38 -2.94 0.95
N VAL A 64 9.57 -2.64 -0.35
CA VAL A 64 8.46 -2.49 -1.30
C VAL A 64 7.57 -3.74 -1.37
N ARG A 65 8.14 -4.93 -1.21
CA ARG A 65 7.40 -6.20 -1.14
C ARG A 65 6.41 -6.28 0.03
N ASN A 66 6.65 -5.49 1.08
CA ASN A 66 5.82 -5.45 2.29
C ASN A 66 4.69 -4.41 2.19
N LEU A 67 4.61 -3.66 1.09
CA LEU A 67 3.62 -2.58 0.93
C LEU A 67 2.17 -3.05 1.11
N PRO A 68 1.74 -4.19 0.54
CA PRO A 68 0.40 -4.72 0.77
C PRO A 68 0.12 -5.02 2.25
N TYR A 69 1.12 -5.56 2.95
CA TYR A 69 0.99 -5.91 4.37
C TYR A 69 0.95 -4.66 5.27
N GLN A 70 1.63 -3.58 4.89
CA GLN A 70 1.49 -2.29 5.58
C GLN A 70 0.05 -1.77 5.46
N ALA A 71 -0.53 -1.83 4.27
CA ALA A 71 -1.92 -1.45 4.05
C ALA A 71 -2.89 -2.34 4.85
N GLY A 72 -2.66 -3.66 4.85
CA GLY A 72 -3.43 -4.62 5.65
C GLY A 72 -3.32 -4.35 7.15
N PHE A 73 -2.11 -4.06 7.64
CA PHE A 73 -1.90 -3.74 9.04
C PHE A 73 -2.66 -2.48 9.50
N ALA A 74 -2.74 -1.46 8.65
CA ALA A 74 -3.51 -0.26 8.95
C ALA A 74 -5.01 -0.53 9.13
N THR A 75 -5.55 -1.62 8.58
CA THR A 75 -6.96 -1.99 8.79
C THR A 75 -7.24 -2.40 10.23
N ALA A 76 -6.29 -3.03 10.91
CA ALA A 76 -6.40 -3.35 12.34
C ALA A 76 -6.48 -2.10 13.23
N PHE A 77 -6.02 -0.95 12.71
CA PHE A 77 -6.06 0.35 13.39
C PHE A 77 -7.15 1.28 12.83
N GLY A 78 -8.15 0.72 12.15
CA GLY A 78 -9.39 1.39 11.81
C GLY A 78 -9.47 2.01 10.41
N LEU A 79 -8.52 1.70 9.51
CA LEU A 79 -8.68 2.03 8.11
C LEU A 79 -9.63 1.00 7.46
N PRO A 80 -10.70 1.41 6.73
CA PRO A 80 -11.53 0.47 6.00
C PRO A 80 -10.72 -0.34 4.99
N TYR A 81 -11.04 -1.63 4.85
CA TYR A 81 -10.34 -2.56 3.96
C TYR A 81 -10.24 -2.04 2.51
N ASP A 82 -11.38 -1.61 1.95
CA ASP A 82 -11.42 -1.11 0.58
C ASP A 82 -10.53 0.12 0.39
N GLU A 83 -10.43 0.97 1.41
CA GLU A 83 -9.57 2.14 1.36
C GLU A 83 -8.07 1.79 1.49
N ALA A 84 -7.75 0.75 2.26
CA ALA A 84 -6.40 0.20 2.32
C ALA A 84 -5.96 -0.35 0.95
N LEU A 85 -6.85 -1.09 0.28
CA LEU A 85 -6.60 -1.62 -1.06
C LEU A 85 -6.48 -0.49 -2.10
N LYS A 86 -7.38 0.50 -2.07
CA LYS A 86 -7.30 1.67 -2.96
C LYS A 86 -6.01 2.45 -2.76
N ALA A 87 -5.52 2.55 -1.53
CA ALA A 87 -4.33 3.32 -1.20
C ALA A 87 -3.02 2.75 -1.78
N ILE A 88 -3.01 1.47 -2.17
CA ILE A 88 -1.88 0.83 -2.86
C ILE A 88 -2.15 0.58 -4.35
N THR A 89 -3.31 1.00 -4.87
CA THR A 89 -3.73 0.78 -6.25
C THR A 89 -4.21 2.08 -6.91
N ILE A 90 -5.53 2.29 -6.99
CA ILE A 90 -6.11 3.39 -7.75
C ILE A 90 -5.76 4.77 -7.19
N ASN A 91 -5.69 4.95 -5.87
CA ASN A 91 -5.32 6.24 -5.31
C ASN A 91 -3.90 6.66 -5.73
N ALA A 92 -2.96 5.68 -5.76
CA ALA A 92 -1.61 5.94 -6.25
C ALA A 92 -1.61 6.35 -7.72
N ALA A 93 -2.35 5.61 -8.56
CA ALA A 93 -2.45 5.91 -9.99
C ALA A 93 -3.06 7.30 -10.26
N GLU A 94 -4.10 7.67 -9.51
CA GLU A 94 -4.74 8.99 -9.63
C GLU A 94 -3.81 10.14 -9.21
N ILE A 95 -3.05 9.95 -8.13
CA ILE A 95 -2.10 10.97 -7.66
C ILE A 95 -0.99 11.22 -8.67
N TRP A 96 -0.57 10.19 -9.39
CA TRP A 96 0.42 10.29 -10.46
C TRP A 96 -0.17 10.66 -11.82
N GLY A 97 -1.49 10.89 -11.91
CA GLY A 97 -2.17 11.31 -13.15
C GLY A 97 -2.30 10.20 -14.19
N VAL A 98 -2.26 8.94 -13.77
CA VAL A 98 -2.40 7.76 -14.64
C VAL A 98 -3.60 6.87 -14.25
N GLY A 99 -4.52 7.40 -13.47
CA GLY A 99 -5.68 6.66 -12.96
C GLY A 99 -6.68 6.22 -14.02
N ASP A 100 -6.69 6.87 -15.18
CA ASP A 100 -7.44 6.45 -16.37
C ASP A 100 -6.84 5.22 -17.07
N GLN A 101 -5.56 4.93 -16.83
CA GLN A 101 -4.81 3.86 -17.47
C GLN A 101 -4.49 2.69 -16.52
N LEU A 102 -4.36 2.95 -15.22
CA LEU A 102 -3.85 2.03 -14.22
C LEU A 102 -4.66 2.07 -12.92
N GLY A 103 -4.42 1.11 -12.04
CA GLY A 103 -4.84 1.12 -10.64
C GLY A 103 -6.21 0.50 -10.36
N SER A 104 -6.94 0.06 -11.39
CA SER A 104 -8.19 -0.71 -11.23
C SER A 104 -8.34 -1.74 -12.35
N LEU A 105 -9.32 -2.63 -12.18
CA LEU A 105 -9.63 -3.70 -13.15
C LEU A 105 -10.72 -3.28 -14.17
N ASP A 106 -10.92 -1.98 -14.35
CA ASP A 106 -11.90 -1.49 -15.32
C ASP A 106 -11.49 -1.82 -16.76
N ALA A 107 -12.48 -2.08 -17.59
CA ALA A 107 -12.26 -2.35 -19.01
C ALA A 107 -11.59 -1.16 -19.70
N GLY A 108 -10.61 -1.44 -20.54
CA GLY A 108 -9.85 -0.43 -21.28
C GLY A 108 -8.57 0.03 -20.60
N LYS A 109 -8.34 -0.31 -19.33
CA LYS A 109 -7.09 -0.03 -18.65
C LYS A 109 -6.01 -1.07 -19.00
N THR A 110 -4.75 -0.66 -18.80
CA THR A 110 -3.60 -1.55 -18.97
C THR A 110 -3.69 -2.72 -17.99
N ALA A 111 -3.61 -3.93 -18.50
CA ALA A 111 -3.74 -5.15 -17.71
C ALA A 111 -2.48 -5.44 -16.88
N ASN A 112 -2.29 -4.68 -15.82
CA ASN A 112 -1.36 -4.96 -14.73
C ASN A 112 -2.14 -5.62 -13.60
N VAL A 113 -2.13 -6.95 -13.54
CA VAL A 113 -3.02 -7.75 -12.70
C VAL A 113 -2.21 -8.73 -11.87
N VAL A 114 -2.58 -8.83 -10.61
CA VAL A 114 -2.07 -9.86 -9.68
C VAL A 114 -3.18 -10.84 -9.38
N VAL A 115 -2.89 -12.13 -9.51
CA VAL A 115 -3.78 -13.23 -9.12
C VAL A 115 -3.20 -13.90 -7.88
N ALA A 116 -4.00 -13.98 -6.84
CA ALA A 116 -3.61 -14.53 -5.55
C ALA A 116 -4.62 -15.61 -5.09
N ASN A 117 -4.21 -16.47 -4.17
CA ASN A 117 -5.08 -17.51 -3.60
C ASN A 117 -5.84 -17.07 -2.34
N GLY A 118 -5.76 -15.80 -1.98
CA GLY A 118 -6.40 -15.23 -0.81
C GLY A 118 -6.42 -13.70 -0.84
N ASP A 119 -6.57 -13.11 0.32
CA ASP A 119 -6.56 -11.66 0.49
C ASP A 119 -5.17 -11.07 0.18
N PRO A 120 -5.04 -10.16 -0.81
CA PRO A 120 -3.75 -9.59 -1.19
C PRO A 120 -3.08 -8.77 -0.08
N LEU A 121 -3.82 -8.36 0.95
CA LEU A 121 -3.28 -7.63 2.11
C LEU A 121 -2.83 -8.56 3.24
N ASP A 122 -3.10 -9.86 3.17
CA ASP A 122 -2.69 -10.86 4.18
C ASP A 122 -1.33 -11.47 3.80
N VAL A 123 -0.42 -11.52 4.77
CA VAL A 123 0.91 -12.13 4.64
C VAL A 123 0.88 -13.64 4.31
N LYS A 124 -0.24 -14.32 4.59
CA LYS A 124 -0.42 -15.74 4.28
C LYS A 124 -0.80 -16.01 2.82
N THR A 125 -1.10 -14.95 2.07
CA THR A 125 -1.55 -15.08 0.69
C THR A 125 -0.38 -15.25 -0.25
N ASP A 126 -0.45 -16.28 -1.09
CA ASP A 126 0.51 -16.48 -2.17
C ASP A 126 0.03 -15.79 -3.46
N VAL A 127 0.91 -15.03 -4.07
CA VAL A 127 0.71 -14.55 -5.44
C VAL A 127 0.96 -15.71 -6.40
N LYS A 128 -0.06 -16.08 -7.16
CA LYS A 128 -0.02 -17.22 -8.10
C LYS A 128 0.42 -16.80 -9.50
N GLN A 129 0.04 -15.59 -9.93
CA GLN A 129 0.39 -15.07 -11.25
C GLN A 129 0.39 -13.55 -11.23
N VAL A 130 1.33 -12.98 -11.97
CA VAL A 130 1.38 -11.54 -12.26
C VAL A 130 1.32 -11.33 -13.77
N PHE A 131 0.50 -10.39 -14.19
CA PHE A 131 0.46 -9.90 -15.57
C PHE A 131 0.94 -8.44 -15.60
N ILE A 132 1.79 -8.12 -16.55
CA ILE A 132 2.24 -6.75 -16.84
C ILE A 132 1.92 -6.46 -18.30
N GLN A 133 1.10 -5.45 -18.54
CA GLN A 133 0.60 -5.10 -19.88
C GLN A 133 -0.04 -6.32 -20.60
N GLY A 134 -0.77 -7.14 -19.84
CA GLY A 134 -1.44 -8.35 -20.34
C GLY A 134 -0.51 -9.55 -20.56
N ARG A 135 0.79 -9.43 -20.34
CA ARG A 135 1.74 -10.53 -20.48
C ARG A 135 1.95 -11.23 -19.14
N ALA A 136 1.79 -12.54 -19.11
CA ALA A 136 2.11 -13.34 -17.94
C ALA A 136 3.62 -13.28 -17.63
N ILE A 137 3.96 -12.93 -16.39
CA ILE A 137 5.33 -12.88 -15.91
C ILE A 137 5.69 -14.25 -15.31
N PRO A 138 6.85 -14.84 -15.65
CA PRO A 138 7.33 -16.05 -14.99
C PRO A 138 7.46 -15.83 -13.48
N MET A 139 6.80 -16.68 -12.68
CA MET A 139 6.82 -16.61 -11.21
C MET A 139 8.04 -17.36 -10.65
N THR A 140 9.23 -17.07 -11.19
CA THR A 140 10.49 -17.69 -10.77
C THR A 140 11.47 -16.61 -10.34
N ASP A 141 12.15 -16.84 -9.26
CA ASP A 141 13.23 -16.03 -8.75
C ASP A 141 14.50 -16.87 -8.53
N ARG A 142 15.58 -16.24 -8.10
CA ARG A 142 16.83 -16.94 -7.82
C ARG A 142 16.66 -18.02 -6.72
N GLN A 143 15.80 -17.79 -5.74
CA GLN A 143 15.59 -18.73 -4.62
C GLN A 143 14.85 -19.97 -5.11
N THR A 144 13.82 -19.81 -5.91
CA THR A 144 13.09 -20.93 -6.51
C THR A 144 14.00 -21.76 -7.45
N GLN A 145 14.85 -21.09 -8.24
CA GLN A 145 15.81 -21.76 -9.11
C GLN A 145 16.83 -22.58 -8.29
N LEU A 146 17.42 -22.00 -7.24
CA LEU A 146 18.35 -22.70 -6.36
C LEU A 146 17.66 -23.87 -5.64
N ARG A 147 16.46 -23.65 -5.11
CA ARG A 147 15.69 -24.76 -4.51
C ARG A 147 15.53 -25.92 -5.49
N ASP A 148 15.11 -25.65 -6.72
CA ASP A 148 14.83 -26.69 -7.72
C ASP A 148 16.13 -27.39 -8.20
N GLU A 149 17.26 -26.69 -8.16
CA GLU A 149 18.58 -27.24 -8.47
C GLU A 149 19.08 -28.19 -7.37
N TYR A 150 18.94 -27.79 -6.09
CA TYR A 150 19.49 -28.52 -4.94
C TYR A 150 18.50 -29.48 -4.26
N SER A 151 17.22 -29.52 -4.69
CA SER A 151 16.21 -30.46 -4.16
C SER A 151 16.09 -31.79 -4.97
N LYS A 152 17.07 -32.06 -5.85
CA LYS A 152 17.08 -33.26 -6.67
C LYS A 152 17.81 -34.39 -5.98
#